data_792a2d8568a42d0d671f0ee14b34bf71
#
_entry.id   792a2d8568a42d0d671f0ee14b34bf71
#
_cell.length_a   1.000
_cell.length_b   1.000
_cell.length_c   1.000
_cell.angle_alpha   90.00
_cell.angle_beta   90.00
_cell.angle_gamma   90.00
#
_symmetry.space_group_name_H-M   'P 1'
#
loop_
_entity.id
_entity.type
_entity.pdbx_description
1 polymer ?
#
loop_
_entity_poly.entity_id
_entity_poly.type
_entity_poly.pdbx_seq_one_letter_code
_entity_poly.pdbx_strand_id
1 'polypeptide(L)'
;MTQYFSYDPFDPAVMADPRPFYRRLRDEHPVYYIEKWDTFALSRFDDIWRVLEINDGTFVASEGTLPAATVLAHHNGGPVADPALHPMPFHANFDAPIYDDVRRCTAGSFRPRSVAGLESRIRE
;
A
#
# COMPACT_ATOMS: atom_id res chain seq x y z
N MET A 1 21.83 -27.36 6.79
CA MET A 1 21.65 -26.50 5.60
C MET A 1 20.76 -25.35 6.04
N THR A 2 21.31 -24.14 6.15
CA THR A 2 20.51 -22.94 6.50
C THR A 2 19.62 -22.63 5.29
N GLN A 3 18.33 -22.85 5.42
CA GLN A 3 17.38 -22.55 4.38
C GLN A 3 17.35 -21.03 4.20
N TYR A 4 17.83 -20.57 3.06
CA TYR A 4 17.79 -19.14 2.71
C TYR A 4 16.33 -18.67 2.73
N PHE A 5 16.03 -17.62 3.49
CA PHE A 5 14.71 -17.02 3.49
C PHE A 5 14.50 -16.28 2.19
N SER A 6 13.39 -16.56 1.52
CA SER A 6 12.94 -15.82 0.35
C SER A 6 11.48 -15.43 0.56
N TYR A 7 11.15 -14.20 0.20
CA TYR A 7 9.79 -13.68 0.27
C TYR A 7 9.43 -13.00 -1.06
N ASP A 8 8.35 -13.46 -1.66
CA ASP A 8 7.68 -12.82 -2.81
C ASP A 8 6.18 -12.76 -2.48
N PRO A 9 5.55 -11.59 -2.40
CA PRO A 9 4.13 -11.46 -2.06
C PRO A 9 3.21 -12.17 -3.06
N PHE A 10 3.69 -12.44 -4.27
CA PHE A 10 2.94 -13.12 -5.33
C PHE A 10 3.27 -14.62 -5.45
N ASP A 11 4.13 -15.15 -4.59
CA ASP A 11 4.38 -16.59 -4.53
C ASP A 11 3.09 -17.31 -4.08
N PRO A 12 2.66 -18.38 -4.79
CA PRO A 12 1.46 -19.13 -4.42
C PRO A 12 1.44 -19.65 -2.98
N ALA A 13 2.60 -20.01 -2.42
CA ALA A 13 2.69 -20.47 -1.04
C ALA A 13 2.46 -19.33 -0.04
N VAL A 14 2.98 -18.13 -0.35
CA VAL A 14 2.74 -16.91 0.45
C VAL A 14 1.28 -16.49 0.36
N MET A 15 0.69 -16.53 -0.84
CA MET A 15 -0.72 -16.19 -1.04
C MET A 15 -1.67 -17.17 -0.34
N ALA A 16 -1.31 -18.44 -0.27
CA ALA A 16 -2.12 -19.47 0.41
C ALA A 16 -2.12 -19.31 1.94
N ASP A 17 -0.96 -19.05 2.56
CA ASP A 17 -0.85 -18.73 3.99
C ASP A 17 0.32 -17.75 4.24
N PRO A 18 0.07 -16.44 4.30
CA PRO A 18 1.10 -15.44 4.47
C PRO A 18 1.66 -15.36 5.90
N ARG A 19 0.94 -15.89 6.90
CA ARG A 19 1.25 -15.71 8.34
C ARG A 19 2.64 -16.17 8.76
N PRO A 20 3.15 -17.34 8.33
CA PRO A 20 4.50 -17.78 8.66
C PRO A 20 5.57 -16.85 8.08
N PHE A 21 5.37 -16.37 6.85
CA PHE A 21 6.27 -15.45 6.18
C PHE A 21 6.30 -14.08 6.87
N TYR A 22 5.14 -13.52 7.20
CA TYR A 22 5.05 -12.24 7.91
C TYR A 22 5.65 -12.30 9.31
N ARG A 23 5.56 -13.44 10.01
CA ARG A 23 6.24 -13.63 11.28
C ARG A 23 7.75 -13.54 11.08
N ARG A 24 8.29 -14.28 10.12
CA ARG A 24 9.72 -14.27 9.82
C ARG A 24 10.22 -12.90 9.37
N LEU A 25 9.46 -12.20 8.55
CA LEU A 25 9.78 -10.82 8.17
C LEU A 25 9.90 -9.93 9.41
N ARG A 26 8.90 -9.95 10.32
CA ARG A 26 8.94 -9.11 11.53
C ARG A 26 10.10 -9.43 12.47
N ASP A 27 10.39 -10.72 12.61
CA ASP A 27 11.37 -11.18 13.60
C ASP A 27 12.82 -11.07 13.09
N GLU A 28 13.05 -11.41 11.81
CA GLU A 28 14.39 -11.57 11.24
C GLU A 28 14.72 -10.50 10.18
N HIS A 29 13.72 -10.01 9.43
CA HIS A 29 13.91 -9.15 8.26
C HIS A 29 12.87 -8.01 8.21
N PRO A 30 12.84 -7.10 9.18
CA PRO A 30 11.77 -6.08 9.29
C PRO A 30 11.68 -5.14 8.09
N VAL A 31 12.80 -4.91 7.41
CA VAL A 31 12.91 -4.26 6.11
C VAL A 31 13.55 -5.26 5.17
N TYR A 32 12.78 -5.81 4.25
CA TYR A 32 13.22 -6.85 3.33
C TYR A 32 13.22 -6.36 1.89
N TYR A 33 14.39 -6.41 1.23
CA TYR A 33 14.49 -6.09 -0.18
C TYR A 33 14.09 -7.29 -1.04
N ILE A 34 13.13 -7.07 -1.93
CA ILE A 34 12.63 -8.08 -2.87
C ILE A 34 13.25 -7.78 -4.23
N GLU A 35 14.37 -8.44 -4.53
CA GLU A 35 15.16 -8.21 -5.73
C GLU A 35 14.34 -8.35 -7.03
N LYS A 36 13.47 -9.36 -7.10
CA LYS A 36 12.61 -9.61 -8.27
C LYS A 36 11.73 -8.41 -8.64
N TRP A 37 11.33 -7.61 -7.67
CA TRP A 37 10.41 -6.50 -7.83
C TRP A 37 11.08 -5.13 -7.59
N ASP A 38 12.39 -5.12 -7.34
CA ASP A 38 13.15 -3.91 -7.00
C ASP A 38 12.40 -3.04 -5.95
N THR A 39 11.95 -3.70 -4.88
CA THR A 39 11.09 -3.04 -3.88
C THR A 39 11.41 -3.53 -2.47
N PHE A 40 10.97 -2.77 -1.47
CA PHE A 40 11.11 -3.11 -0.07
C PHE A 40 9.78 -3.49 0.55
N ALA A 41 9.77 -4.59 1.32
CA ALA A 41 8.67 -4.95 2.20
C ALA A 41 8.97 -4.51 3.63
N LEU A 42 8.09 -3.70 4.21
CA LEU A 42 8.09 -3.33 5.62
C LEU A 42 7.11 -4.22 6.36
N SER A 43 7.50 -4.72 7.54
CA SER A 43 6.70 -5.70 8.25
C SER A 43 6.36 -5.33 9.70
N ARG A 44 7.10 -4.41 10.32
CA ARG A 44 6.82 -3.94 11.68
C ARG A 44 5.91 -2.73 11.67
N PHE A 45 5.00 -2.69 12.62
CA PHE A 45 4.04 -1.58 12.75
C PHE A 45 4.74 -0.22 12.85
N ASP A 46 5.76 -0.11 13.72
CA ASP A 46 6.44 1.16 13.95
C ASP A 46 7.18 1.67 12.71
N ASP A 47 7.78 0.76 11.94
CA ASP A 47 8.45 1.11 10.68
C ASP A 47 7.46 1.59 9.63
N ILE A 48 6.33 0.87 9.48
CA ILE A 48 5.24 1.24 8.56
C ILE A 48 4.66 2.59 8.99
N TRP A 49 4.37 2.76 10.27
CA TRP A 49 3.79 4.00 10.80
C TRP A 49 4.72 5.19 10.55
N ARG A 50 6.03 5.01 10.82
CA ARG A 50 7.03 6.04 10.56
C ARG A 50 7.09 6.46 9.09
N VAL A 51 7.02 5.51 8.16
CA VAL A 51 7.00 5.82 6.71
C VAL A 51 5.73 6.59 6.34
N LEU A 52 4.57 6.18 6.89
CA LEU A 52 3.29 6.85 6.61
C LEU A 52 3.19 8.26 7.20
N GLU A 53 3.98 8.60 8.22
CA GLU A 53 4.05 9.95 8.80
C GLU A 53 4.93 10.91 7.99
N ILE A 54 5.79 10.38 7.11
CA ILE A 54 6.66 11.19 6.27
C ILE A 54 5.81 11.78 5.14
N ASN A 55 5.65 13.10 5.16
CA ASN A 55 4.81 13.84 4.20
C ASN A 55 5.58 14.95 3.48
N ASP A 56 6.89 14.84 3.44
CA ASP A 56 7.81 15.83 2.82
C ASP A 56 8.10 15.52 1.34
N GLY A 57 7.42 14.55 0.74
CA GLY A 57 7.62 14.10 -0.62
C GLY A 57 8.69 13.01 -0.79
N THR A 58 9.32 12.56 0.30
CA THR A 58 10.28 11.44 0.25
C THR A 58 9.61 10.14 -0.20
N PHE A 59 8.38 9.92 0.26
CA PHE A 59 7.52 8.81 -0.18
C PHE A 59 6.28 9.36 -0.85
N VAL A 60 5.95 8.84 -2.02
CA VAL A 60 4.80 9.26 -2.81
C VAL A 60 3.91 8.08 -3.13
N ALA A 61 2.59 8.28 -3.07
CA ALA A 61 1.61 7.25 -3.37
C ALA A 61 1.27 7.18 -4.87
N SER A 62 1.47 8.29 -5.59
CA SER A 62 1.17 8.39 -7.02
C SER A 62 2.03 7.47 -7.90
N GLU A 63 3.20 7.08 -7.42
CA GLU A 63 4.09 6.15 -8.12
C GLU A 63 3.71 4.68 -7.93
N GLY A 64 2.69 4.40 -7.15
CA GLY A 64 2.15 3.07 -6.94
C GLY A 64 2.40 2.54 -5.53
N THR A 65 1.40 1.81 -5.03
CA THR A 65 1.40 1.22 -3.68
C THR A 65 1.67 -0.28 -3.67
N LEU A 66 1.74 -0.88 -4.86
CA LEU A 66 1.98 -2.33 -5.01
C LEU A 66 3.04 -2.57 -6.08
N PRO A 67 3.95 -3.53 -5.89
CA PRO A 67 4.94 -3.92 -6.89
C PRO A 67 4.28 -4.75 -8.00
N ALA A 68 3.40 -4.12 -8.78
CA ALA A 68 2.81 -4.74 -9.95
C ALA A 68 3.76 -4.62 -11.14
N ALA A 69 3.84 -5.65 -11.98
CA ALA A 69 4.72 -5.65 -13.15
C ALA A 69 4.48 -4.45 -14.08
N THR A 70 3.25 -3.95 -14.16
CA THR A 70 2.88 -2.76 -14.94
C THR A 70 3.45 -1.47 -14.34
N VAL A 71 3.47 -1.34 -13.01
CA VAL A 71 4.01 -0.17 -12.30
C VAL A 71 5.54 -0.17 -12.43
N LEU A 72 6.18 -1.31 -12.19
CA LEU A 72 7.62 -1.45 -12.31
C LEU A 72 8.13 -1.25 -13.74
N ALA A 73 7.38 -1.70 -14.74
CA ALA A 73 7.71 -1.45 -16.15
C ALA A 73 7.72 0.05 -16.47
N HIS A 74 6.81 0.82 -15.88
CA HIS A 74 6.77 2.27 -16.04
C HIS A 74 7.99 2.95 -15.42
N HIS A 75 8.37 2.60 -14.19
CA HIS A 75 9.57 3.13 -13.52
C HIS A 75 10.86 2.84 -14.30
N ASN A 76 10.93 1.69 -14.94
CA ASN A 76 12.10 1.29 -15.75
C ASN A 76 12.06 1.80 -17.20
N GLY A 77 11.23 2.82 -17.51
CA GLY A 77 11.11 3.40 -18.83
C GLY A 77 10.30 2.57 -19.82
N GLY A 78 9.54 1.61 -19.33
CA GLY A 78 8.58 0.84 -20.12
C GLY A 78 7.35 1.67 -20.53
N PRO A 79 6.48 1.11 -21.39
CA PRO A 79 5.27 1.78 -21.80
C PRO A 79 4.39 2.06 -20.58
N VAL A 80 3.82 3.26 -20.55
CA VAL A 80 2.82 3.63 -19.54
C VAL A 80 1.71 2.57 -19.58
N ALA A 81 1.34 2.05 -18.42
CA ALA A 81 0.21 1.13 -18.32
C ALA A 81 -1.01 1.77 -18.99
N ASP A 82 -1.72 1.00 -19.82
CA ASP A 82 -2.90 1.47 -20.52
C ASP A 82 -3.86 2.11 -19.50
N PRO A 83 -4.22 3.39 -19.63
CA PRO A 83 -5.16 4.04 -18.74
C PRO A 83 -6.53 3.33 -18.67
N ALA A 84 -6.87 2.54 -19.69
CA ALA A 84 -8.06 1.70 -19.68
C ALA A 84 -8.01 0.55 -18.66
N LEU A 85 -6.81 0.14 -18.23
CA LEU A 85 -6.60 -0.85 -17.18
C LEU A 85 -6.66 -0.26 -15.75
N HIS A 86 -6.64 1.07 -15.65
CA HIS A 86 -6.83 1.81 -14.41
C HIS A 86 -8.04 2.74 -14.53
N PRO A 87 -9.26 2.18 -14.57
CA PRO A 87 -10.48 2.92 -14.93
C PRO A 87 -10.84 4.04 -13.94
N MET A 88 -10.26 4.03 -12.74
CA MET A 88 -10.41 5.14 -11.80
C MET A 88 -9.16 5.27 -10.94
N PRO A 89 -8.49 6.42 -10.93
CA PRO A 89 -7.46 6.70 -9.96
C PRO A 89 -8.09 6.63 -8.56
N PHE A 90 -7.63 5.67 -7.76
CA PHE A 90 -8.09 5.51 -6.40
C PHE A 90 -7.51 6.65 -5.56
N HIS A 91 -8.32 7.25 -4.68
CA HIS A 91 -7.88 8.42 -3.91
C HIS A 91 -6.60 8.18 -3.07
N ALA A 92 -6.33 6.92 -2.72
CA ALA A 92 -5.10 6.54 -2.02
C ALA A 92 -3.84 6.62 -2.91
N ASN A 93 -4.00 6.79 -4.23
CA ASN A 93 -2.89 6.92 -5.17
C ASN A 93 -2.62 8.39 -5.54
N PHE A 94 -3.20 9.33 -4.81
CA PHE A 94 -2.91 10.75 -4.98
C PHE A 94 -1.99 11.24 -3.89
N ASP A 95 -1.11 12.15 -4.27
CA ASP A 95 -0.32 12.96 -3.34
C ASP A 95 -0.90 14.38 -3.24
N ALA A 96 -0.41 15.15 -2.29
CA ALA A 96 -0.77 16.56 -2.18
C ALA A 96 -0.41 17.31 -3.48
N PRO A 97 -1.19 18.30 -3.92
CA PRO A 97 -2.40 18.84 -3.28
C PRO A 97 -3.69 18.08 -3.63
N ILE A 98 -3.68 17.20 -4.64
CA ILE A 98 -4.89 16.52 -5.16
C ILE A 98 -5.54 15.65 -4.07
N TYR A 99 -4.72 14.92 -3.32
CA TYR A 99 -5.18 14.11 -2.19
C TYR A 99 -5.98 14.95 -1.18
N ASP A 100 -5.46 16.13 -0.82
CA ASP A 100 -6.10 17.01 0.15
C ASP A 100 -7.45 17.52 -0.34
N ASP A 101 -7.56 17.84 -1.62
CA ASP A 101 -8.81 18.31 -2.24
C ASP A 101 -9.88 17.20 -2.23
N VAL A 102 -9.52 15.99 -2.66
CA VAL A 102 -10.43 14.83 -2.63
C VAL A 102 -10.85 14.50 -1.20
N ARG A 103 -9.89 14.47 -0.26
CA ARG A 103 -10.16 14.21 1.16
C ARG A 103 -11.10 15.25 1.75
N ARG A 104 -10.93 16.54 1.42
CA ARG A 104 -11.79 17.64 1.89
C ARG A 104 -13.24 17.46 1.42
N CYS A 105 -13.45 17.02 0.19
CA CYS A 105 -14.78 16.75 -0.34
C CYS A 105 -15.50 15.62 0.42
N THR A 106 -14.78 14.59 0.85
CA THR A 106 -15.36 13.40 1.48
C THR A 106 -15.42 13.48 3.00
N ALA A 107 -14.47 14.17 3.64
CA ALA A 107 -14.32 14.22 5.10
C ALA A 107 -15.57 14.69 5.86
N GLY A 108 -16.39 15.54 5.23
CA GLY A 108 -17.63 16.03 5.84
C GLY A 108 -18.61 14.92 6.24
N SER A 109 -18.74 13.91 5.39
CA SER A 109 -19.62 12.75 5.59
C SER A 109 -19.15 11.81 6.71
N PHE A 110 -17.86 11.82 7.02
CA PHE A 110 -17.24 10.95 8.03
C PHE A 110 -17.00 11.66 9.37
N ARG A 111 -17.52 12.87 9.57
CA ARG A 111 -17.42 13.53 10.87
C ARG A 111 -18.16 12.73 11.95
N PRO A 112 -17.69 12.72 13.20
CA PRO A 112 -18.31 11.96 14.28
C PRO A 112 -19.83 12.17 14.40
N ARG A 113 -20.29 13.42 14.25
CA ARG A 113 -21.74 13.76 14.27
C ARG A 113 -22.50 13.12 13.10
N SER A 114 -21.94 13.09 11.92
CA SER A 114 -22.57 12.49 10.73
C SER A 114 -22.66 10.97 10.89
N VAL A 115 -21.59 10.35 11.39
CA VAL A 115 -21.55 8.90 11.65
C VAL A 115 -22.52 8.52 12.77
N ALA A 116 -22.55 9.27 13.89
CA ALA A 116 -23.50 9.02 14.98
C ALA A 116 -24.96 9.11 14.52
N GLY A 117 -25.27 9.95 13.55
CA GLY A 117 -26.61 10.04 12.97
C GLY A 117 -27.07 8.80 12.17
N LEU A 118 -26.15 7.87 11.85
CA LEU A 118 -26.47 6.63 11.16
C LEU A 118 -26.77 5.47 12.13
N GLU A 119 -26.45 5.61 13.42
CA GLU A 119 -26.53 4.51 14.39
C GLU A 119 -27.92 3.90 14.50
N SER A 120 -28.97 4.73 14.56
CA SER A 120 -30.35 4.24 14.63
C SER A 120 -30.74 3.41 13.41
N ARG A 121 -30.32 3.85 12.21
CA ARG A 121 -30.61 3.17 10.95
C ARG A 121 -29.85 1.85 10.78
N ILE A 122 -28.70 1.72 11.43
CA ILE A 122 -27.90 0.49 11.39
C ILE A 122 -28.44 -0.56 12.36
N ARG A 123 -29.12 -0.11 13.42
CA ARG A 123 -29.69 -1.01 14.43
C ARG A 123 -31.09 -1.53 14.08
N GLU A 124 -31.76 -0.98 13.08
CA GLU A 124 -33.02 -1.46 12.48
C GLU A 124 -32.75 -2.65 11.52
#